data_e579ee4bb16138d739b0ed273f0ad987
#
_entry.id   e579ee4bb16138d739b0ed273f0ad987
#
_cell.length_a   1.000
_cell.length_b   1.000
_cell.length_c   1.000
_cell.angle_alpha   90.00
_cell.angle_beta   90.00
_cell.angle_gamma   90.00
#
_symmetry.space_group_name_H-M   'P 1'
#
loop_
_entity.id
_entity.type
_entity.pdbx_description
1 polymer ?
#
loop_
_entity_poly.entity_id
_entity_poly.type
_entity_poly.pdbx_seq_one_letter_code
_entity_poly.pdbx_strand_id
1 'polypeptide(L)'
;MEYCNYHKHDHVSSITTPDTNIRCEEYVKRAVELGHTTYFTTNHGNGGDIFEAKTICDKYGIRCLFGIEGYIVPNPLEKDSRNYHIIIIPTTNKARRKVNLLNSRANEEGFYYKPRIFVEDLLALDKD
;
A
#
# COMPACT_ATOMS: atom_id res chain seq x y z
N MET A 1 -3.99 23.72 -7.39
CA MET A 1 -4.27 22.41 -6.73
C MET A 1 -2.99 21.62 -6.85
N GLU A 2 -2.41 21.20 -5.74
CA GLU A 2 -1.18 20.42 -5.75
C GLU A 2 -1.50 18.98 -6.17
N TYR A 3 -0.80 18.45 -7.18
CA TYR A 3 -0.96 17.07 -7.61
C TYR A 3 -0.18 16.13 -6.69
N CYS A 4 -0.83 15.08 -6.21
CA CYS A 4 -0.20 14.01 -5.44
C CYS A 4 -0.44 12.67 -6.12
N ASN A 5 0.63 11.98 -6.51
CA ASN A 5 0.54 10.61 -7.01
C ASN A 5 0.43 9.65 -5.84
N TYR A 6 -0.80 9.26 -5.47
CA TYR A 6 -1.09 8.39 -4.34
C TYR A 6 -1.08 6.89 -4.68
N HIS A 7 -1.14 6.52 -5.95
CA HIS A 7 -1.14 5.12 -6.39
C HIS A 7 0.11 4.83 -7.22
N LYS A 8 1.02 4.05 -6.65
CA LYS A 8 2.24 3.63 -7.33
C LYS A 8 2.85 2.39 -6.70
N HIS A 9 3.67 1.73 -7.48
CA HIS A 9 4.39 0.52 -7.12
C HIS A 9 5.89 0.75 -7.26
N ASP A 10 6.66 0.15 -6.39
CA ASP A 10 8.11 0.04 -6.50
C ASP A 10 8.54 -1.44 -6.59
N HIS A 11 9.83 -1.68 -6.53
CA HIS A 11 10.40 -3.03 -6.65
C HIS A 11 9.86 -4.03 -5.61
N VAL A 12 9.34 -3.58 -4.48
CA VAL A 12 8.74 -4.44 -3.44
C VAL A 12 7.38 -4.99 -3.88
N SER A 13 6.67 -4.28 -4.75
CA SER A 13 5.41 -4.73 -5.34
C SER A 13 5.57 -5.99 -6.20
N SER A 14 6.76 -6.20 -6.74
CA SER A 14 7.05 -7.23 -7.72
C SER A 14 7.32 -8.61 -7.13
N ILE A 15 6.89 -8.88 -5.89
CA ILE A 15 7.10 -10.17 -5.22
C ILE A 15 6.36 -11.31 -5.95
N THR A 16 5.17 -11.04 -6.48
CA THR A 16 4.35 -12.04 -7.18
C THR A 16 4.25 -11.81 -8.69
N THR A 17 4.32 -10.55 -9.11
CA THR A 17 4.22 -10.15 -10.52
C THR A 17 5.15 -8.95 -10.73
N PRO A 18 6.15 -9.03 -11.60
CA PRO A 18 7.06 -7.91 -11.84
C PRO A 18 6.34 -6.73 -12.48
N ASP A 19 6.00 -5.71 -11.69
CA ASP A 19 5.42 -4.45 -12.18
C ASP A 19 6.52 -3.46 -12.56
N THR A 20 7.54 -3.35 -11.71
CA THR A 20 8.64 -2.41 -11.89
C THR A 20 9.87 -2.85 -11.10
N ASN A 21 11.03 -2.48 -11.58
CA ASN A 21 12.31 -2.62 -10.87
C ASN A 21 12.78 -1.30 -10.23
N ILE A 22 11.98 -0.22 -10.34
CA ILE A 22 12.34 1.09 -9.82
C ILE A 22 12.30 1.06 -8.29
N ARG A 23 13.38 1.54 -7.68
CA ARG A 23 13.49 1.63 -6.23
C ARG A 23 12.81 2.88 -5.68
N CYS A 24 12.40 2.81 -4.43
CA CYS A 24 11.76 3.91 -3.71
C CYS A 24 12.57 5.22 -3.82
N GLU A 25 13.90 5.19 -3.69
CA GLU A 25 14.73 6.39 -3.76
C GLU A 25 14.63 7.12 -5.11
N GLU A 26 14.53 6.40 -6.22
CA GLU A 26 14.38 6.99 -7.55
C GLU A 26 13.04 7.73 -7.68
N TYR A 27 11.96 7.14 -7.16
CA TYR A 27 10.65 7.78 -7.11
C TYR A 27 10.62 9.02 -6.21
N VAL A 28 11.26 8.96 -5.03
CA VAL A 28 11.31 10.10 -4.10
C VAL A 28 12.10 11.25 -4.72
N LYS A 29 13.26 10.98 -5.33
CA LYS A 29 14.04 12.00 -6.06
C LYS A 29 13.17 12.67 -7.13
N ARG A 30 12.48 11.87 -7.95
CA ARG A 30 11.63 12.40 -9.00
C ARG A 30 10.45 13.21 -8.46
N ALA A 31 9.84 12.79 -7.36
CA ALA A 31 8.78 13.55 -6.70
C ALA A 31 9.26 14.93 -6.25
N VAL A 32 10.43 14.99 -5.63
CA VAL A 32 11.05 16.26 -5.18
C VAL A 32 11.37 17.17 -6.38
N GLU A 33 11.95 16.64 -7.46
CA GLU A 33 12.20 17.41 -8.69
C GLU A 33 10.92 18.01 -9.29
N LEU A 34 9.79 17.31 -9.16
CA LEU A 34 8.49 17.76 -9.63
C LEU A 34 7.76 18.68 -8.63
N GLY A 35 8.38 19.00 -7.50
CA GLY A 35 7.80 19.87 -6.47
C GLY A 35 6.72 19.20 -5.61
N HIS A 36 6.65 17.87 -5.58
CA HIS A 36 5.72 17.17 -4.70
C HIS A 36 6.19 17.28 -3.24
N THR A 37 5.24 17.49 -2.33
CA THR A 37 5.51 17.58 -0.88
C THR A 37 5.24 16.29 -0.13
N THR A 38 4.60 15.32 -0.81
CA THR A 38 4.20 14.04 -0.21
C THR A 38 4.49 12.88 -1.13
N TYR A 39 5.10 11.85 -0.56
CA TYR A 39 5.33 10.54 -1.17
C TYR A 39 4.38 9.51 -0.57
N PHE A 40 3.85 8.60 -1.39
CA PHE A 40 2.97 7.52 -0.95
C PHE A 40 3.60 6.17 -1.30
N THR A 41 3.40 5.16 -0.43
CA THR A 41 3.65 3.77 -0.77
C THR A 41 2.30 3.06 -0.90
N THR A 42 2.08 2.34 -1.98
CA THR A 42 0.84 1.58 -2.22
C THR A 42 1.13 0.30 -2.99
N ASN A 43 2.08 -0.48 -2.48
CA ASN A 43 2.47 -1.74 -3.09
C ASN A 43 1.38 -2.82 -2.95
N HIS A 44 1.39 -3.81 -3.84
CA HIS A 44 0.42 -4.89 -3.90
C HIS A 44 0.40 -5.74 -2.61
N GLY A 45 -0.64 -5.61 -1.80
CA GLY A 45 -0.90 -6.44 -0.64
C GLY A 45 0.23 -6.49 0.42
N ASN A 46 1.15 -5.53 0.39
CA ASN A 46 2.25 -5.51 1.34
C ASN A 46 2.73 -4.09 1.66
N GLY A 47 3.45 -3.96 2.78
CA GLY A 47 4.10 -2.72 3.22
C GLY A 47 5.59 -2.93 3.46
N GLY A 48 6.24 -3.76 2.65
CA GLY A 48 7.65 -4.14 2.86
C GLY A 48 8.64 -2.98 2.69
N ASP A 49 8.24 -1.92 2.00
CA ASP A 49 9.04 -0.72 1.74
C ASP A 49 8.93 0.37 2.82
N ILE A 50 8.06 0.21 3.83
CA ILE A 50 7.72 1.27 4.80
C ILE A 50 8.95 1.92 5.46
N PHE A 51 9.90 1.12 5.94
CA PHE A 51 11.09 1.65 6.62
C PHE A 51 12.06 2.31 5.65
N GLU A 52 12.27 1.72 4.48
CA GLU A 52 13.11 2.28 3.42
C GLU A 52 12.52 3.61 2.96
N ALA A 53 11.23 3.63 2.62
CA ALA A 53 10.53 4.82 2.16
C ALA A 53 10.58 5.97 3.19
N LYS A 54 10.35 5.65 4.47
CA LYS A 54 10.43 6.65 5.54
C LYS A 54 11.83 7.27 5.63
N THR A 55 12.86 6.43 5.65
CA THR A 55 14.26 6.88 5.75
C THR A 55 14.64 7.77 4.56
N ILE A 56 14.24 7.38 3.36
CA ILE A 56 14.53 8.14 2.14
C ILE A 56 13.75 9.47 2.14
N CYS A 57 12.47 9.43 2.47
CA CYS A 57 11.65 10.66 2.53
C CYS A 57 12.20 11.66 3.53
N ASP A 58 12.65 11.20 4.70
CA ASP A 58 13.29 12.06 5.71
C ASP A 58 14.58 12.70 5.17
N LYS A 59 15.41 11.93 4.47
CA LYS A 59 16.62 12.41 3.81
C LYS A 59 16.34 13.55 2.81
N TYR A 60 15.23 13.45 2.07
CA TYR A 60 14.85 14.44 1.06
C TYR A 60 13.87 15.51 1.55
N GLY A 61 13.48 15.48 2.81
CA GLY A 61 12.59 16.48 3.41
C GLY A 61 11.15 16.44 2.88
N ILE A 62 10.67 15.30 2.40
CA ILE A 62 9.32 15.10 1.88
C ILE A 62 8.50 14.23 2.83
N ARG A 63 7.20 14.53 2.98
CA ARG A 63 6.30 13.73 3.82
C ARG A 63 6.11 12.33 3.23
N CYS A 64 6.12 11.30 4.08
CA CYS A 64 5.80 9.93 3.67
C CYS A 64 4.46 9.49 4.25
N LEU A 65 3.56 8.97 3.39
CA LEU A 65 2.31 8.32 3.77
C LEU A 65 2.32 6.87 3.30
N PHE A 66 2.00 5.97 4.21
CA PHE A 66 2.03 4.53 3.97
C PHE A 66 0.63 4.02 3.69
N GLY A 67 0.47 3.31 2.61
CA GLY A 67 -0.74 2.63 2.23
C GLY A 67 -0.44 1.26 1.64
N ILE A 68 -1.47 0.61 1.18
CA ILE A 68 -1.42 -0.64 0.41
C ILE A 68 -2.40 -0.59 -0.73
N GLU A 69 -2.11 -1.30 -1.81
CA GLU A 69 -3.13 -1.71 -2.75
C GLU A 69 -3.63 -3.10 -2.35
N GLY A 70 -4.84 -3.16 -1.82
CA GLY A 70 -5.47 -4.40 -1.37
C GLY A 70 -6.32 -5.04 -2.45
N TYR A 71 -6.59 -6.33 -2.30
CA TYR A 71 -7.45 -7.12 -3.19
C TYR A 71 -8.75 -7.47 -2.48
N ILE A 72 -9.87 -6.95 -2.98
CA ILE A 72 -11.20 -7.25 -2.43
C ILE A 72 -11.85 -8.35 -3.26
N VAL A 73 -12.46 -9.30 -2.56
CA VAL A 73 -13.30 -10.35 -3.15
C VAL A 73 -14.59 -10.48 -2.32
N PRO A 74 -15.68 -10.97 -2.91
CA PRO A 74 -16.92 -11.17 -2.15
C PRO A 74 -16.76 -12.13 -0.96
N ASN A 75 -16.03 -13.23 -1.16
CA ASN A 75 -15.73 -14.20 -0.12
C ASN A 75 -14.29 -14.69 -0.24
N PRO A 76 -13.35 -14.24 0.64
CA PRO A 76 -11.96 -14.67 0.61
C PRO A 76 -11.71 -16.16 0.91
N LEU A 77 -12.69 -16.86 1.47
CA LEU A 77 -12.59 -18.31 1.76
C LEU A 77 -12.85 -19.17 0.51
N GLU A 78 -13.48 -18.62 -0.52
CA GLU A 78 -13.68 -19.30 -1.79
C GLU A 78 -12.43 -19.20 -2.67
N LYS A 79 -12.13 -20.28 -3.41
CA LYS A 79 -11.02 -20.31 -4.37
C LYS A 79 -11.42 -19.67 -5.70
N ASP A 80 -11.71 -18.36 -5.67
CA ASP A 80 -11.98 -17.53 -6.84
C ASP A 80 -10.82 -16.55 -7.05
N SER A 81 -10.26 -16.50 -8.25
CA SER A 81 -9.15 -15.62 -8.60
C SER A 81 -9.59 -14.19 -8.98
N ARG A 82 -10.88 -13.97 -9.18
CA ARG A 82 -11.41 -12.62 -9.46
C ARG A 82 -11.21 -11.74 -8.24
N ASN A 83 -10.75 -10.53 -8.46
CA ASN A 83 -10.53 -9.56 -7.38
C ASN A 83 -10.69 -8.15 -7.90
N TYR A 84 -11.00 -7.24 -6.99
CA TYR A 84 -11.05 -5.80 -7.22
C TYR A 84 -9.94 -5.13 -6.41
N HIS A 85 -9.34 -4.09 -6.94
CA HIS A 85 -8.28 -3.36 -6.25
C HIS A 85 -8.85 -2.20 -5.45
N ILE A 86 -8.27 -1.96 -4.28
CA ILE A 86 -8.57 -0.81 -3.44
C ILE A 86 -7.28 -0.24 -2.87
N ILE A 87 -7.14 1.08 -2.95
CA ILE A 87 -6.05 1.79 -2.29
C ILE A 87 -6.50 2.19 -0.88
N ILE A 88 -5.75 1.76 0.12
CA ILE A 88 -6.00 2.07 1.54
C ILE A 88 -4.82 2.87 2.07
N ILE A 89 -5.06 4.13 2.43
CA ILE A 89 -4.04 5.04 2.96
C ILE A 89 -4.47 5.50 4.36
N PRO A 90 -3.89 4.96 5.43
CA PRO A 90 -4.16 5.42 6.78
C PRO A 90 -3.51 6.78 7.03
N THR A 91 -4.25 7.69 7.66
CA THR A 91 -3.77 9.04 7.96
C THR A 91 -3.24 9.19 9.39
N THR A 92 -3.50 8.21 10.24
CA THR A 92 -3.05 8.17 11.64
C THR A 92 -2.31 6.88 11.98
N ASN A 93 -1.51 6.89 13.05
CA ASN A 93 -0.85 5.67 13.54
C ASN A 93 -1.86 4.60 14.02
N LYS A 94 -3.01 5.03 14.55
CA LYS A 94 -4.09 4.12 14.95
C LYS A 94 -4.67 3.41 13.73
N ALA A 95 -5.01 4.17 12.68
CA ALA A 95 -5.50 3.63 11.41
C ALA A 95 -4.47 2.71 10.74
N ARG A 96 -3.18 3.07 10.77
CA ARG A 96 -2.10 2.23 10.22
C ARG A 96 -2.04 0.85 10.88
N ARG A 97 -2.22 0.78 12.21
CA ARG A 97 -2.26 -0.52 12.92
C ARG A 97 -3.44 -1.38 12.45
N LYS A 98 -4.61 -0.77 12.23
CA LYS A 98 -5.79 -1.48 11.70
C LYS A 98 -5.54 -2.00 10.28
N VAL A 99 -4.96 -1.18 9.41
CA VAL A 99 -4.60 -1.61 8.04
C VAL A 99 -3.58 -2.74 8.05
N ASN A 100 -2.59 -2.71 8.96
CA ASN A 100 -1.64 -3.80 9.10
C ASN A 100 -2.32 -5.11 9.55
N LEU A 101 -3.25 -5.06 10.51
CA LEU A 101 -4.01 -6.25 10.95
C LEU A 101 -4.88 -6.81 9.82
N LEU A 102 -5.59 -5.93 9.10
CA LEU A 102 -6.36 -6.30 7.92
C LEU A 102 -5.48 -7.00 6.87
N ASN A 103 -4.31 -6.44 6.59
CA ASN A 103 -3.38 -7.02 5.62
C ASN A 103 -2.77 -8.34 6.12
N SER A 104 -2.50 -8.49 7.42
CA SER A 104 -2.04 -9.74 8.01
C SER A 104 -3.10 -10.83 7.85
N ARG A 105 -4.36 -10.55 8.19
CA ARG A 105 -5.45 -11.51 8.02
C ARG A 105 -5.65 -11.90 6.54
N ALA A 106 -5.55 -10.94 5.63
CA ALA A 106 -5.62 -11.21 4.19
C ALA A 106 -4.53 -12.18 3.71
N ASN A 107 -3.33 -12.10 4.31
CA ASN A 107 -2.22 -13.01 4.00
C ASN A 107 -2.36 -14.38 4.68
N GLU A 108 -2.88 -14.43 5.89
CA GLU A 108 -2.99 -15.66 6.69
C GLU A 108 -4.21 -16.52 6.30
N GLU A 109 -5.39 -15.88 6.23
CA GLU A 109 -6.67 -16.58 6.03
C GLU A 109 -7.22 -16.42 4.61
N GLY A 110 -6.99 -15.24 4.00
CA GLY A 110 -7.57 -14.87 2.71
C GLY A 110 -6.71 -15.22 1.49
N PHE A 111 -5.52 -15.81 1.67
CA PHE A 111 -4.58 -15.99 0.58
C PHE A 111 -5.01 -17.07 -0.43
N TYR A 112 -5.18 -16.62 -1.68
CA TYR A 112 -5.31 -17.49 -2.85
C TYR A 112 -4.73 -16.79 -4.06
N TYR A 113 -3.52 -17.15 -4.45
CA TYR A 113 -2.63 -16.42 -5.39
C TYR A 113 -2.26 -15.01 -4.93
N LYS A 114 -3.13 -14.31 -4.21
CA LYS A 114 -2.95 -12.96 -3.67
C LYS A 114 -3.57 -12.87 -2.28
N PRO A 115 -3.10 -11.95 -1.41
CA PRO A 115 -3.74 -11.69 -0.12
C PRO A 115 -5.08 -10.97 -0.32
N ARG A 116 -6.18 -11.65 -0.05
CA ARG A 116 -7.54 -11.14 -0.31
C ARG A 116 -8.18 -10.64 0.97
N ILE A 117 -8.65 -9.40 0.92
CA ILE A 117 -9.23 -8.68 2.05
C ILE A 117 -10.68 -9.15 2.28
N PHE A 118 -11.00 -9.41 3.55
CA PHE A 118 -12.36 -9.60 4.01
C PHE A 118 -13.09 -8.25 4.01
N VAL A 119 -14.24 -8.17 3.37
CA VAL A 119 -15.03 -6.93 3.27
C VAL A 119 -15.44 -6.44 4.66
N GLU A 120 -15.73 -7.34 5.59
CA GLU A 120 -16.06 -7.02 6.98
C GLU A 120 -14.94 -6.25 7.70
N ASP A 121 -13.66 -6.63 7.47
CA ASP A 121 -12.51 -5.94 8.05
C ASP A 121 -12.36 -4.54 7.45
N LEU A 122 -12.62 -4.39 6.15
CA LEU A 122 -12.61 -3.10 5.47
C LEU A 122 -13.72 -2.19 6.01
N LEU A 123 -14.93 -2.71 6.20
CA LEU A 123 -16.06 -1.96 6.73
C LEU A 123 -15.89 -1.59 8.21
N ALA A 124 -15.06 -2.35 8.95
CA ALA A 124 -14.71 -2.08 10.33
C ALA A 124 -13.62 -0.99 10.49
N LEU A 125 -13.03 -0.51 9.39
CA LEU A 125 -12.11 0.63 9.45
C LEU A 125 -12.91 1.90 9.77
N ASP A 126 -12.55 2.55 10.87
CA ASP A 126 -13.13 3.84 11.24
C ASP A 126 -12.65 4.94 10.29
N LYS A 127 -13.37 6.05 10.27
CA LYS A 127 -12.98 7.25 9.50
C LYS A 127 -11.82 8.05 10.14
N ASP A 128 -11.23 7.52 11.20
CA ASP A 128 -10.13 8.17 11.95
C ASP A 128 -8.76 7.93 11.30
#